data_b8e60e96f7ba2afa40a5a1c952d607d4
#
_entry.id   b8e60e96f7ba2afa40a5a1c952d607d4
#
_cell.length_a   1.000
_cell.length_b   1.000
_cell.length_c   1.000
_cell.angle_alpha   90.00
_cell.angle_beta   90.00
_cell.angle_gamma   90.00
#
_symmetry.space_group_name_H-M   'P 1'
#
loop_
_entity.id
_entity.type
_entity.pdbx_description
1 polymer ?
#
loop_
_entity_poly.entity_id
_entity_poly.type
_entity_poly.pdbx_seq_one_letter_code
_entity_poly.pdbx_strand_id
1 'polypeptide(L)'
;MPIPVHSTRRAFLAATVPVLAAGTWPFGMAHAAGDFPSRPLRVLVPFGAGGVADLTARVVAQHMAGTLGQPVVIENRPGAGGVVAADGVAKAPADGHTLLLMSNANAVSVSLFESLPFD
;
A
#
# COMPACT_ATOMS: atom_id res chain seq x y z
N MET A 1 -41.24 64.18 -16.00
CA MET A 1 -40.78 64.04 -14.65
C MET A 1 -39.48 63.21 -14.71
N PRO A 2 -38.31 63.83 -14.63
CA PRO A 2 -37.05 63.12 -14.77
C PRO A 2 -36.53 62.70 -13.37
N ILE A 3 -36.04 61.45 -13.27
CA ILE A 3 -35.45 60.87 -12.08
C ILE A 3 -33.94 61.19 -12.06
N PRO A 4 -33.40 61.79 -11.00
CA PRO A 4 -31.99 62.11 -10.96
C PRO A 4 -31.17 60.88 -10.65
N VAL A 5 -30.16 60.58 -11.50
CA VAL A 5 -29.12 59.59 -11.29
C VAL A 5 -28.04 60.21 -10.40
N HIS A 6 -27.96 59.79 -9.15
CA HIS A 6 -26.85 60.16 -8.28
C HIS A 6 -25.66 59.24 -8.52
N SER A 7 -24.66 59.77 -9.21
CA SER A 7 -23.34 59.20 -9.32
C SER A 7 -22.60 59.39 -7.98
N THR A 8 -22.40 58.32 -7.23
CA THR A 8 -21.52 58.33 -6.06
C THR A 8 -20.20 57.70 -6.39
N ARG A 9 -19.29 58.54 -6.84
CA ARG A 9 -17.85 58.22 -6.86
C ARG A 9 -17.37 58.22 -5.41
N ARG A 10 -17.00 57.08 -4.88
CA ARG A 10 -16.24 57.04 -3.63
C ARG A 10 -15.22 55.90 -3.62
N ALA A 11 -13.97 56.37 -3.71
CA ALA A 11 -12.82 55.99 -2.94
C ALA A 11 -12.49 54.51 -2.90
N PHE A 12 -11.62 54.11 -3.80
CA PHE A 12 -10.77 52.97 -3.61
C PHE A 12 -9.80 53.26 -2.44
N LEU A 13 -10.16 52.78 -1.27
CA LEU A 13 -9.18 52.63 -0.19
C LEU A 13 -8.27 51.49 -0.55
N ALA A 14 -7.01 51.80 -0.79
CA ALA A 14 -5.91 50.86 -0.93
C ALA A 14 -5.75 50.11 0.41
N ALA A 15 -6.30 48.92 0.48
CA ALA A 15 -5.98 47.97 1.54
C ALA A 15 -4.65 47.29 1.16
N THR A 16 -3.60 47.74 1.74
CA THR A 16 -2.31 47.06 1.79
C THR A 16 -2.50 45.75 2.53
N VAL A 17 -2.57 44.66 1.77
CA VAL A 17 -2.51 43.30 2.34
C VAL A 17 -1.08 43.07 2.81
N PRO A 18 -0.83 42.83 4.10
CA PRO A 18 0.49 42.41 4.53
C PRO A 18 0.74 41.00 3.98
N VAL A 19 1.80 40.87 3.19
CA VAL A 19 2.36 39.60 2.79
C VAL A 19 2.89 38.94 4.08
N LEU A 20 2.04 38.14 4.69
CA LEU A 20 2.43 37.35 5.82
C LEU A 20 3.28 36.18 5.35
N ALA A 21 4.51 36.24 5.77
CA ALA A 21 5.39 35.16 6.19
C ALA A 21 5.10 33.80 5.50
N ALA A 22 5.94 33.49 4.52
CA ALA A 22 6.16 32.13 4.08
C ALA A 22 6.50 31.28 5.32
N GLY A 23 5.47 30.65 5.90
CA GLY A 23 5.68 29.60 6.88
C GLY A 23 6.48 28.52 6.21
N THR A 24 7.72 28.36 6.61
CA THR A 24 8.51 27.17 6.33
C THR A 24 7.79 26.01 6.98
N TRP A 25 6.91 25.37 6.21
CA TRP A 25 6.42 24.05 6.58
C TRP A 25 7.65 23.16 6.63
N PRO A 26 7.91 22.51 7.78
CA PRO A 26 8.94 21.52 7.79
C PRO A 26 8.49 20.45 6.80
N PHE A 27 9.10 20.43 5.63
CA PHE A 27 9.08 19.24 4.81
C PHE A 27 9.65 18.16 5.71
N GLY A 28 8.75 17.36 6.33
CA GLY A 28 9.16 16.19 7.05
C GLY A 28 10.10 15.46 6.11
N MET A 29 11.35 15.30 6.52
CA MET A 29 12.30 14.47 5.80
C MET A 29 11.59 13.15 5.59
N ALA A 30 11.16 12.90 4.35
CA ALA A 30 10.80 11.56 3.94
C ALA A 30 12.01 10.73 4.35
N HIS A 31 11.85 9.90 5.37
CA HIS A 31 12.86 8.92 5.70
C HIS A 31 13.14 8.22 4.38
N ALA A 32 14.33 8.38 3.88
CA ALA A 32 14.81 7.59 2.76
C ALA A 32 14.49 6.15 3.17
N ALA A 33 13.55 5.53 2.46
CA ALA A 33 13.26 4.13 2.64
C ALA A 33 14.61 3.44 2.53
N GLY A 34 15.13 2.91 3.66
CA GLY A 34 16.40 2.21 3.66
C GLY A 34 16.36 1.17 2.55
N ASP A 35 17.52 0.81 2.02
CA ASP A 35 17.65 -0.10 0.87
C ASP A 35 16.70 -1.30 1.02
N PHE A 36 15.58 -1.25 0.29
CA PHE A 36 14.62 -2.35 0.27
C PHE A 36 15.00 -3.32 -0.85
N PRO A 37 15.01 -4.63 -0.55
CA PRO A 37 14.73 -5.28 0.73
C PRO A 37 15.97 -5.32 1.66
N SER A 38 15.80 -4.94 2.93
CA SER A 38 16.89 -4.93 3.92
C SER A 38 17.12 -6.29 4.61
N ARG A 39 16.22 -7.25 4.38
CA ARG A 39 16.22 -8.60 4.95
C ARG A 39 15.50 -9.57 4.02
N PRO A 40 15.60 -10.88 4.24
CA PRO A 40 14.90 -11.87 3.42
C PRO A 40 13.40 -11.60 3.31
N LEU A 41 12.86 -11.78 2.10
CA LEU A 41 11.42 -11.76 1.85
C LEU A 41 10.82 -13.14 2.13
N ARG A 42 9.55 -13.15 2.54
CA ARG A 42 8.76 -14.37 2.74
C ARG A 42 7.57 -14.32 1.80
N VAL A 43 7.32 -15.42 1.09
CA VAL A 43 6.12 -15.57 0.25
C VAL A 43 5.29 -16.71 0.80
N LEU A 44 4.09 -16.39 1.31
CA LEU A 44 3.14 -17.38 1.79
C LEU A 44 2.36 -17.94 0.60
N VAL A 45 2.40 -19.26 0.46
CA VAL A 45 1.75 -20.01 -0.63
C VAL A 45 0.60 -20.80 -0.05
N PRO A 46 -0.67 -20.56 -0.48
CA PRO A 46 -1.86 -21.20 0.10
C PRO A 46 -2.06 -22.65 -0.35
N PHE A 47 -1.01 -23.31 -0.81
CA PHE A 47 -1.04 -24.68 -1.33
C PHE A 47 0.04 -25.52 -0.70
N GLY A 48 -0.15 -26.85 -0.74
CA GLY A 48 0.86 -27.81 -0.26
C GLY A 48 2.15 -27.74 -1.07
N ALA A 49 3.25 -28.11 -0.42
CA ALA A 49 4.56 -28.20 -1.05
C ALA A 49 4.57 -29.25 -2.17
N GLY A 50 5.37 -29.00 -3.22
CA GLY A 50 5.52 -29.89 -4.38
C GLY A 50 4.44 -29.77 -5.44
N GLY A 51 3.39 -28.99 -5.22
CA GLY A 51 2.37 -28.69 -6.24
C GLY A 51 2.84 -27.63 -7.24
N VAL A 52 2.05 -27.44 -8.29
CA VAL A 52 2.37 -26.47 -9.39
C VAL A 52 2.63 -25.07 -8.83
N ALA A 53 1.77 -24.62 -7.92
CA ALA A 53 1.91 -23.29 -7.29
C ALA A 53 3.21 -23.14 -6.50
N ASP A 54 3.60 -24.17 -5.75
CA ASP A 54 4.84 -24.19 -4.98
C ASP A 54 6.08 -24.19 -5.90
N LEU A 55 6.10 -25.04 -6.91
CA LEU A 55 7.20 -25.11 -7.87
C LEU A 55 7.36 -23.79 -8.63
N THR A 56 6.25 -23.23 -9.11
CA THR A 56 6.26 -21.92 -9.79
C THR A 56 6.76 -20.82 -8.87
N ALA A 57 6.27 -20.78 -7.62
CA ALA A 57 6.68 -19.79 -6.64
C ALA A 57 8.20 -19.88 -6.35
N ARG A 58 8.75 -21.08 -6.26
CA ARG A 58 10.19 -21.29 -6.02
C ARG A 58 11.06 -20.83 -7.20
N VAL A 59 10.62 -21.08 -8.44
CA VAL A 59 11.34 -20.58 -9.63
C VAL A 59 11.34 -19.07 -9.66
N VAL A 60 10.18 -18.44 -9.42
CA VAL A 60 10.06 -16.96 -9.36
C VAL A 60 10.90 -16.41 -8.22
N ALA A 61 10.83 -17.01 -7.02
CA ALA A 61 11.58 -16.59 -5.85
C ALA A 61 13.11 -16.62 -6.10
N GLN A 62 13.60 -17.62 -6.83
CA GLN A 62 15.01 -17.71 -7.19
C GLN A 62 15.46 -16.55 -8.07
N HIS A 63 14.65 -16.19 -9.07
CA HIS A 63 14.93 -15.02 -9.93
C HIS A 63 14.82 -13.71 -9.17
N MET A 64 13.81 -13.56 -8.32
CA MET A 64 13.65 -12.39 -7.47
C MET A 64 14.86 -12.20 -6.55
N ALA A 65 15.33 -13.27 -5.92
CA ALA A 65 16.48 -13.21 -5.01
C ALA A 65 17.74 -12.69 -5.72
N GLY A 66 17.98 -13.13 -6.97
CA GLY A 66 19.09 -12.63 -7.78
C GLY A 66 18.99 -11.14 -8.11
N THR A 67 17.79 -10.64 -8.35
CA THR A 67 17.57 -9.22 -8.69
C THR A 67 17.56 -8.33 -7.44
N LEU A 68 16.98 -8.81 -6.35
CA LEU A 68 16.79 -8.03 -5.12
C LEU A 68 17.99 -8.10 -4.16
N GLY A 69 18.94 -9.00 -4.40
CA GLY A 69 20.10 -9.18 -3.52
C GLY A 69 19.77 -9.75 -2.14
N GLN A 70 18.53 -10.24 -1.93
CA GLN A 70 18.07 -10.82 -0.69
C GLN A 70 17.38 -12.17 -0.94
N PRO A 71 17.51 -13.16 -0.05
CA PRO A 71 16.78 -14.41 -0.18
C PRO A 71 15.27 -14.22 -0.20
N VAL A 72 14.58 -15.02 -1.01
CA VAL A 72 13.11 -15.09 -1.05
C VAL A 72 12.69 -16.49 -0.59
N VAL A 73 12.08 -16.58 0.58
CA VAL A 73 11.72 -17.83 1.24
C VAL A 73 10.25 -18.16 0.96
N ILE A 74 9.99 -19.36 0.45
CA ILE A 74 8.65 -19.88 0.21
C ILE A 74 8.16 -20.62 1.46
N GLU A 75 7.01 -20.20 1.98
CA GLU A 75 6.29 -20.87 3.07
C GLU A 75 4.93 -21.37 2.60
N ASN A 76 4.76 -22.69 2.62
CA ASN A 76 3.46 -23.28 2.29
C ASN A 76 2.54 -23.24 3.50
N ARG A 77 1.40 -22.58 3.35
CA ARG A 77 0.35 -22.40 4.35
C ARG A 77 -1.01 -22.80 3.77
N PRO A 78 -1.25 -24.10 3.53
CA PRO A 78 -2.53 -24.57 3.02
C PRO A 78 -3.62 -24.46 4.10
N GLY A 79 -4.86 -24.31 3.66
CA GLY A 79 -6.03 -24.37 4.56
C GLY A 79 -7.09 -23.33 4.20
N ALA A 80 -8.36 -23.71 4.47
CA ALA A 80 -9.56 -22.89 4.31
C ALA A 80 -9.59 -22.08 2.99
N GLY A 81 -9.30 -22.71 1.85
CA GLY A 81 -9.30 -22.04 0.56
C GLY A 81 -8.26 -20.90 0.43
N GLY A 82 -7.20 -20.96 1.21
CA GLY A 82 -6.14 -19.94 1.20
C GLY A 82 -6.30 -18.84 2.28
N VAL A 83 -7.34 -18.88 3.07
CA VAL A 83 -7.60 -17.91 4.17
C VAL A 83 -6.47 -17.94 5.19
N VAL A 84 -5.90 -19.13 5.50
CA VAL A 84 -4.80 -19.27 6.46
C VAL A 84 -3.56 -18.51 6.02
N ALA A 85 -3.20 -18.60 4.73
CA ALA A 85 -2.06 -17.85 4.20
C ALA A 85 -2.34 -16.34 4.16
N ALA A 86 -3.54 -15.95 3.77
CA ALA A 86 -3.96 -14.55 3.72
C ALA A 86 -3.96 -13.91 5.11
N ASP A 87 -4.48 -14.59 6.13
CA ASP A 87 -4.44 -14.15 7.53
C ASP A 87 -3.00 -13.95 8.02
N GLY A 88 -2.11 -14.87 7.66
CA GLY A 88 -0.70 -14.77 7.99
C GLY A 88 -0.01 -13.55 7.40
N VAL A 89 -0.41 -13.10 6.21
CA VAL A 89 0.11 -11.89 5.58
C VAL A 89 -0.57 -10.64 6.16
N ALA A 90 -1.89 -10.65 6.34
CA ALA A 90 -2.63 -9.53 6.88
C ALA A 90 -2.15 -9.12 8.28
N LYS A 91 -1.70 -10.07 9.08
CA LYS A 91 -1.14 -9.87 10.43
C LYS A 91 0.37 -9.61 10.46
N ALA A 92 1.04 -9.73 9.32
CA ALA A 92 2.47 -9.44 9.23
C ALA A 92 2.74 -7.93 9.24
N PRO A 93 3.96 -7.49 9.60
CA PRO A 93 4.34 -6.09 9.45
C PRO A 93 4.15 -5.60 8.01
N ALA A 94 3.57 -4.41 7.85
CA ALA A 94 3.29 -3.80 6.55
C ALA A 94 4.56 -3.13 5.95
N ASP A 95 5.67 -3.86 5.93
CA ASP A 95 6.99 -3.39 5.49
C ASP A 95 7.42 -3.97 4.13
N GLY A 96 6.52 -4.69 3.45
CA GLY A 96 6.77 -5.29 2.15
C GLY A 96 7.59 -6.59 2.16
N HIS A 97 8.04 -7.09 3.32
CA HIS A 97 8.86 -8.31 3.40
C HIS A 97 8.05 -9.61 3.50
N THR A 98 6.73 -9.52 3.69
CA THR A 98 5.83 -10.68 3.69
C THR A 98 4.80 -10.53 2.58
N LEU A 99 4.77 -11.47 1.66
CA LEU A 99 3.95 -11.46 0.46
C LEU A 99 3.02 -12.67 0.44
N LEU A 100 1.89 -12.54 -0.27
CA LEU A 100 0.95 -13.63 -0.53
C LEU A 100 0.99 -14.01 -2.01
N LEU A 101 1.12 -15.30 -2.30
CA LEU A 101 0.74 -15.81 -3.61
C LEU A 101 -0.78 -15.96 -3.63
N MET A 102 -1.47 -15.02 -4.25
CA MET A 102 -2.92 -15.06 -4.36
C MET A 102 -3.41 -16.14 -5.32
N SER A 103 -4.54 -16.74 -4.97
CA SER A 103 -5.29 -17.64 -5.84
C SER A 103 -6.71 -17.11 -6.09
N ASN A 104 -7.40 -17.68 -7.05
CA ASN A 104 -8.82 -17.39 -7.29
C ASN A 104 -9.69 -17.70 -6.04
N ALA A 105 -9.32 -18.71 -5.25
CA ALA A 105 -10.01 -19.02 -4.00
C ALA A 105 -9.92 -17.85 -2.99
N ASN A 106 -8.79 -17.18 -2.91
CA ASN A 106 -8.66 -15.97 -2.07
C ASN A 106 -9.56 -14.85 -2.58
N ALA A 107 -9.67 -14.66 -3.90
CA ALA A 107 -10.50 -13.60 -4.47
C ALA A 107 -12.00 -13.79 -4.17
N VAL A 108 -12.47 -15.03 -4.12
CA VAL A 108 -13.88 -15.34 -3.83
C VAL A 108 -14.18 -15.59 -2.35
N SER A 109 -13.16 -15.65 -1.50
CA SER A 109 -13.30 -15.96 -0.07
C SER A 109 -14.24 -14.99 0.66
N VAL A 110 -14.24 -13.72 0.29
CA VAL A 110 -15.14 -12.68 0.85
C VAL A 110 -16.61 -13.03 0.64
N SER A 111 -16.94 -13.72 -0.46
CA SER A 111 -18.31 -14.13 -0.76
C SER A 111 -18.67 -15.50 -0.22
N LEU A 112 -17.69 -16.33 0.15
CA LEU A 112 -17.89 -17.71 0.61
C LEU A 112 -17.94 -17.82 2.13
N PHE A 113 -17.27 -16.93 2.85
CA PHE A 113 -17.20 -16.98 4.30
C PHE A 113 -18.00 -15.83 4.91
N GLU A 114 -18.82 -16.10 5.92
CA GLU A 114 -19.59 -15.09 6.64
C GLU A 114 -18.70 -14.10 7.40
N SER A 115 -17.52 -14.56 7.83
CA SER A 115 -16.50 -13.70 8.43
C SER A 115 -15.11 -14.21 8.07
N LEU A 116 -14.22 -13.27 7.82
CA LEU A 116 -12.80 -13.54 7.62
C LEU A 116 -12.01 -13.07 8.85
N PRO A 117 -10.88 -13.69 9.18
CA PRO A 117 -10.05 -13.28 10.31
C PRO A 117 -9.22 -12.01 10.01
N PHE A 118 -9.40 -11.42 8.82
CA PHE A 118 -8.75 -10.19 8.33
C PHE A 118 -9.73 -9.37 7.48
N ASP A 119 -9.52 -8.08 7.40
CA ASP A 119 -10.25 -7.14 6.54
C ASP A 119 -9.50 -6.93 5.21
#